data_4c3dceaf3da1f7e82233a4bea0a8fb04
#
_entry.id   4c3dceaf3da1f7e82233a4bea0a8fb04
#
_cell.length_a   1.000
_cell.length_b   1.000
_cell.length_c   1.000
_cell.angle_alpha   90.00
_cell.angle_beta   90.00
_cell.angle_gamma   90.00
#
_symmetry.space_group_name_H-M   'P 1'
#
loop_
_entity.id
_entity.type
_entity.pdbx_description
1 polymer ?
#
loop_
_entity_poly.entity_id
_entity_poly.type
_entity_poly.pdbx_seq_one_letter_code
_entity_poly.pdbx_strand_id
1 'polypeptide(L)'
;MQNRYSPPSVWIKEMVDSGRLGKIYMVQLNCYWNRDERYYKPGGWHGDAVLDGGTLFTQFSHFIDIMYWLFGDICNIQARFADFNHAGLTAFEDSGFVNFNFVNGGMGSLSYSTSVWNRNMESSMLIVAENGSVKIGGQYMNEVEYCHIKDYEMPELAPTNPGNDYGLIKVPPRTIIS
;
A
#
# COMPACT_ATOMS: atom_id res chain seq x y z
N MET A 1 4.49 -4.48 11.63
CA MET A 1 4.58 -5.45 10.52
C MET A 1 5.88 -5.27 9.75
N GLN A 2 6.36 -6.30 9.02
CA GLN A 2 7.67 -6.29 8.35
C GLN A 2 7.87 -5.18 7.33
N ASN A 3 6.84 -4.79 6.60
CA ASN A 3 6.92 -3.75 5.57
C ASN A 3 7.32 -2.37 6.11
N ARG A 4 7.19 -2.11 7.42
CA ARG A 4 7.68 -0.88 8.06
C ARG A 4 9.20 -0.71 7.96
N TYR A 5 9.93 -1.82 7.76
CA TYR A 5 11.40 -1.85 7.75
C TYR A 5 11.99 -1.80 6.34
N SER A 6 11.16 -1.70 5.30
CA SER A 6 11.67 -1.48 3.94
C SER A 6 12.26 -0.08 3.82
N PRO A 7 13.36 0.13 3.07
CA PRO A 7 13.97 1.45 2.92
C PRO A 7 13.00 2.54 2.47
N PRO A 8 12.10 2.34 1.50
CA PRO A 8 11.09 3.34 1.16
C PRO A 8 10.13 3.67 2.32
N SER A 9 9.74 2.66 3.11
CA SER A 9 8.83 2.88 4.25
C SER A 9 9.50 3.66 5.38
N VAL A 10 10.75 3.34 5.69
CA VAL A 10 11.54 4.09 6.69
C VAL A 10 11.74 5.54 6.22
N TRP A 11 12.15 5.72 4.97
CA TRP A 11 12.36 7.04 4.39
C TRP A 11 11.08 7.90 4.42
N ILE A 12 9.93 7.38 3.98
CA ILE A 12 8.69 8.17 3.98
C ILE A 12 8.22 8.48 5.42
N LYS A 13 8.48 7.58 6.38
CA LYS A 13 8.20 7.84 7.79
C LYS A 13 9.00 9.03 8.31
N GLU A 14 10.29 9.12 7.96
CA GLU A 14 11.12 10.28 8.30
C GLU A 14 10.59 11.58 7.68
N MET A 15 10.11 11.54 6.43
CA MET A 15 9.52 12.69 5.75
C MET A 15 8.23 13.19 6.44
N VAL A 16 7.40 12.24 6.90
CA VAL A 16 6.18 12.55 7.65
C VAL A 16 6.51 13.09 9.05
N ASP A 17 7.34 12.37 9.82
CA ASP A 17 7.66 12.71 11.21
C ASP A 17 8.44 14.01 11.36
N SER A 18 9.31 14.33 10.40
CA SER A 18 10.04 15.60 10.38
C SER A 18 9.15 16.81 10.02
N GLY A 19 7.89 16.56 9.62
CA GLY A 19 6.99 17.61 9.14
C GLY A 19 7.38 18.21 7.79
N ARG A 20 8.35 17.64 7.09
CA ARG A 20 8.86 18.13 5.80
C ARG A 20 7.78 18.19 4.73
N LEU A 21 6.86 17.25 4.72
CA LEU A 21 5.72 17.24 3.82
C LEU A 21 4.68 18.33 4.13
N GLY A 22 4.68 18.90 5.33
CA GLY A 22 3.61 19.80 5.80
C GLY A 22 2.30 19.05 6.01
N LYS A 23 1.18 19.73 5.77
CA LYS A 23 -0.15 19.10 5.92
C LYS A 23 -0.37 18.04 4.86
N ILE A 24 -0.82 16.87 5.27
CA ILE A 24 -1.24 15.82 4.34
C ILE A 24 -2.65 16.17 3.83
N TYR A 25 -2.82 16.22 2.52
CA TYR A 25 -4.10 16.50 1.90
C TYR A 25 -4.82 15.25 1.47
N MET A 26 -4.10 14.35 0.79
CA MET A 26 -4.69 13.13 0.24
C MET A 26 -3.69 11.97 0.26
N VAL A 27 -4.17 10.79 0.62
CA VAL A 27 -3.43 9.53 0.50
C VAL A 27 -4.28 8.53 -0.27
N GLN A 28 -3.69 7.91 -1.29
CA GLN A 28 -4.33 6.82 -2.01
C GLN A 28 -3.47 5.55 -1.88
N LEU A 29 -4.08 4.48 -1.39
CA LEU A 29 -3.47 3.17 -1.26
C LEU A 29 -4.12 2.20 -2.25
N ASN A 30 -3.30 1.54 -3.09
CA ASN A 30 -3.78 0.55 -4.06
C ASN A 30 -3.07 -0.77 -3.83
N CYS A 31 -3.85 -1.87 -3.83
CA CYS A 31 -3.35 -3.21 -3.62
C CYS A 31 -4.03 -4.17 -4.59
N TYR A 32 -3.34 -4.57 -5.65
CA TYR A 32 -3.90 -5.40 -6.72
C TYR A 32 -3.07 -6.65 -6.91
N TRP A 33 -3.56 -7.78 -6.36
CA TRP A 33 -2.87 -9.05 -6.35
C TRP A 33 -3.69 -10.15 -7.00
N ASN A 34 -3.02 -11.18 -7.47
CA ASN A 34 -3.66 -12.43 -7.87
C ASN A 34 -3.70 -13.37 -6.66
N ARG A 35 -4.90 -13.82 -6.34
CA ARG A 35 -5.16 -14.95 -5.45
C ARG A 35 -6.25 -15.80 -6.07
N ASP A 36 -5.90 -16.91 -6.65
CA ASP A 36 -6.82 -17.83 -7.31
C ASP A 36 -6.81 -19.21 -6.63
N GLU A 37 -7.32 -20.24 -7.31
CA GLU A 37 -7.36 -21.61 -6.81
C GLU A 37 -5.99 -22.19 -6.43
N ARG A 38 -4.89 -21.63 -6.94
CA ARG A 38 -3.53 -22.00 -6.54
C ARG A 38 -3.23 -21.57 -5.11
N TYR A 39 -3.86 -20.49 -4.67
CA TYR A 39 -3.74 -19.95 -3.32
C TYR A 39 -4.83 -20.50 -2.40
N TYR A 40 -6.09 -20.45 -2.81
CA TYR A 40 -7.26 -20.91 -2.04
C TYR A 40 -7.52 -22.40 -2.28
N LYS A 41 -6.65 -23.26 -1.74
CA LYS A 41 -6.74 -24.70 -1.93
C LYS A 41 -7.83 -25.33 -1.04
N PRO A 42 -8.63 -26.27 -1.58
CA PRO A 42 -9.59 -27.01 -0.77
C PRO A 42 -8.94 -27.67 0.46
N GLY A 43 -9.56 -27.52 1.63
CA GLY A 43 -9.05 -28.04 2.91
C GLY A 43 -7.90 -27.22 3.54
N GLY A 44 -7.48 -26.11 2.91
CA GLY A 44 -6.58 -25.13 3.53
C GLY A 44 -7.34 -24.15 4.43
N TRP A 45 -6.61 -23.35 5.18
CA TRP A 45 -7.20 -22.30 6.03
C TRP A 45 -7.48 -21.01 5.26
N HIS A 46 -6.81 -20.81 4.11
CA HIS A 46 -7.04 -19.65 3.24
C HIS A 46 -8.45 -19.71 2.65
N GLY A 47 -9.14 -18.59 2.68
CA GLY A 47 -10.50 -18.47 2.18
C GLY A 47 -11.61 -18.80 3.20
N ASP A 48 -11.26 -19.37 4.35
CA ASP A 48 -12.19 -19.60 5.45
C ASP A 48 -12.44 -18.30 6.23
N ALA A 49 -13.70 -17.94 6.48
CA ALA A 49 -14.05 -16.68 7.14
C ALA A 49 -13.50 -16.53 8.55
N VAL A 50 -13.34 -17.64 9.29
CA VAL A 50 -12.88 -17.64 10.69
C VAL A 50 -11.36 -17.70 10.77
N LEU A 51 -10.73 -18.52 9.93
CA LEU A 51 -9.29 -18.76 10.00
C LEU A 51 -8.48 -17.73 9.22
N ASP A 52 -8.97 -17.28 8.07
CA ASP A 52 -8.34 -16.25 7.22
C ASP A 52 -8.72 -14.83 7.66
N GLY A 53 -9.97 -14.62 8.02
CA GLY A 53 -10.47 -13.31 8.47
C GLY A 53 -10.77 -12.32 7.37
N GLY A 54 -10.48 -12.66 6.09
CA GLY A 54 -10.80 -11.84 4.92
C GLY A 54 -9.61 -11.14 4.27
N THR A 55 -9.87 -10.61 3.09
CA THR A 55 -8.86 -10.04 2.19
C THR A 55 -8.06 -8.91 2.86
N LEU A 56 -8.72 -7.98 3.52
CA LEU A 56 -8.05 -6.87 4.20
C LEU A 56 -7.25 -7.30 5.42
N PHE A 57 -7.69 -8.38 6.09
CA PHE A 57 -7.04 -8.86 7.30
C PHE A 57 -5.77 -9.67 6.99
N THR A 58 -5.82 -10.57 6.03
CA THR A 58 -4.70 -11.47 5.74
C THR A 58 -3.80 -10.94 4.62
N GLN A 59 -4.37 -10.52 3.49
CA GLN A 59 -3.56 -10.13 2.32
C GLN A 59 -3.02 -8.70 2.42
N PHE A 60 -3.86 -7.75 2.81
CA PHE A 60 -3.55 -6.32 2.70
C PHE A 60 -3.34 -5.62 4.05
N SER A 61 -3.39 -6.33 5.17
CA SER A 61 -3.12 -5.79 6.51
C SER A 61 -1.76 -5.10 6.63
N HIS A 62 -0.75 -5.57 5.90
CA HIS A 62 0.58 -4.95 5.88
C HIS A 62 0.56 -3.50 5.37
N PHE A 63 -0.29 -3.20 4.38
CA PHE A 63 -0.40 -1.87 3.79
C PHE A 63 -1.30 -0.96 4.63
N ILE A 64 -2.35 -1.52 5.23
CA ILE A 64 -3.18 -0.81 6.23
C ILE A 64 -2.31 -0.43 7.43
N ASP A 65 -1.44 -1.34 7.89
CA ASP A 65 -0.50 -1.09 8.98
C ASP A 65 0.48 0.03 8.66
N ILE A 66 1.02 0.11 7.43
CA ILE A 66 1.88 1.22 7.01
C ILE A 66 1.10 2.54 7.00
N MET A 67 -0.09 2.55 6.43
CA MET A 67 -0.94 3.74 6.39
C MET A 67 -1.24 4.27 7.79
N TYR A 68 -1.64 3.38 8.73
CA TYR A 68 -1.85 3.73 10.12
C TYR A 68 -0.59 4.26 10.80
N TRP A 69 0.55 3.61 10.57
CA TRP A 69 1.84 4.00 11.15
C TRP A 69 2.32 5.36 10.66
N LEU A 70 2.01 5.73 9.41
CA LEU A 70 2.39 7.02 8.82
C LEU A 70 1.45 8.15 9.24
N PHE A 71 0.13 7.91 9.23
CA PHE A 71 -0.87 8.99 9.28
C PHE A 71 -1.82 8.90 10.49
N GLY A 72 -1.80 7.78 11.23
CA GLY A 72 -2.65 7.57 12.41
C GLY A 72 -4.06 7.10 12.08
N ASP A 73 -4.99 7.40 12.99
CA ASP A 73 -6.36 6.92 12.95
C ASP A 73 -7.20 7.52 11.83
N ILE A 74 -8.21 6.76 11.39
CA ILE A 74 -9.17 7.15 10.36
C ILE A 74 -10.59 7.27 10.92
N CYS A 75 -11.41 8.07 10.26
CA CYS A 75 -12.83 8.28 10.58
C CYS A 75 -13.66 8.46 9.31
N ASN A 76 -14.99 8.56 9.45
CA ASN A 76 -15.92 8.78 8.33
C ASN A 76 -15.76 7.78 7.20
N ILE A 77 -15.65 6.49 7.54
CA ILE A 77 -15.37 5.41 6.60
C ILE A 77 -16.61 5.12 5.76
N GLN A 78 -16.43 5.07 4.44
CA GLN A 78 -17.41 4.64 3.45
C GLN A 78 -16.78 3.56 2.57
N ALA A 79 -17.45 2.42 2.43
CA ALA A 79 -16.89 1.30 1.70
C ALA A 79 -17.91 0.61 0.78
N ARG A 80 -17.38 0.04 -0.32
CA ARG A 80 -18.12 -0.89 -1.19
C ARG A 80 -17.24 -2.10 -1.42
N PHE A 81 -17.82 -3.28 -1.23
CA PHE A 81 -17.16 -4.56 -1.42
C PHE A 81 -17.91 -5.40 -2.44
N ALA A 82 -17.18 -6.26 -3.13
CA ALA A 82 -17.76 -7.22 -4.07
C ALA A 82 -16.91 -8.49 -4.13
N ASP A 83 -17.55 -9.58 -4.49
CA ASP A 83 -16.90 -10.82 -4.91
C ASP A 83 -17.20 -11.03 -6.40
N PHE A 84 -16.18 -10.96 -7.26
CA PHE A 84 -16.32 -11.06 -8.70
C PHE A 84 -15.97 -12.44 -9.25
N ASN A 85 -14.98 -13.10 -8.68
CA ASN A 85 -14.53 -14.38 -9.22
C ASN A 85 -14.04 -15.40 -8.16
N HIS A 86 -14.28 -15.14 -6.88
CA HIS A 86 -13.91 -16.06 -5.80
C HIS A 86 -15.11 -16.79 -5.19
N ALA A 87 -16.30 -16.65 -5.77
CA ALA A 87 -17.49 -17.38 -5.33
C ALA A 87 -17.22 -18.89 -5.30
N GLY A 88 -17.34 -19.49 -4.12
CA GLY A 88 -17.02 -20.90 -3.89
C GLY A 88 -15.54 -21.20 -3.58
N LEU A 89 -14.64 -20.21 -3.67
CA LEU A 89 -13.25 -20.32 -3.22
C LEU A 89 -13.05 -19.69 -1.83
N THR A 90 -13.71 -18.56 -1.58
CA THR A 90 -13.62 -17.82 -0.33
C THR A 90 -15.02 -17.54 0.26
N ALA A 91 -15.07 -17.24 1.55
CA ALA A 91 -16.27 -16.83 2.25
C ALA A 91 -16.39 -15.30 2.43
N PHE A 92 -15.58 -14.52 1.70
CA PHE A 92 -15.51 -13.07 1.82
C PHE A 92 -15.23 -12.39 0.47
N GLU A 93 -15.29 -11.09 0.45
CA GLU A 93 -15.06 -10.26 -0.72
C GLU A 93 -13.64 -10.39 -1.31
N ASP A 94 -13.53 -10.24 -2.61
CA ASP A 94 -12.26 -10.21 -3.33
C ASP A 94 -11.81 -8.82 -3.74
N SER A 95 -12.71 -7.84 -3.74
CA SER A 95 -12.45 -6.49 -4.21
C SER A 95 -13.18 -5.45 -3.38
N GLY A 96 -12.59 -4.27 -3.24
CA GLY A 96 -13.23 -3.18 -2.53
C GLY A 96 -12.63 -1.80 -2.78
N PHE A 97 -13.47 -0.82 -2.52
CA PHE A 97 -13.13 0.60 -2.44
C PHE A 97 -13.54 1.13 -1.08
N VAL A 98 -12.60 1.79 -0.40
CA VAL A 98 -12.82 2.39 0.92
C VAL A 98 -12.36 3.83 0.87
N ASN A 99 -13.22 4.78 1.25
CA ASN A 99 -12.89 6.19 1.42
C ASN A 99 -13.01 6.55 2.90
N PHE A 100 -12.15 7.44 3.37
CA PHE A 100 -12.11 7.84 4.78
C PHE A 100 -11.45 9.22 4.95
N ASN A 101 -11.55 9.78 6.16
CA ASN A 101 -10.76 10.92 6.58
C ASN A 101 -9.72 10.47 7.62
N PHE A 102 -8.56 11.13 7.65
CA PHE A 102 -7.63 11.00 8.77
C PHE A 102 -8.08 11.88 9.93
N VAL A 103 -7.98 11.37 11.15
CA VAL A 103 -8.32 12.13 12.35
C VAL A 103 -7.46 13.40 12.46
N ASN A 104 -6.20 13.32 12.04
CA ASN A 104 -5.24 14.43 12.03
C ASN A 104 -5.39 15.37 10.82
N GLY A 105 -6.43 15.19 9.99
CA GLY A 105 -6.70 15.99 8.79
C GLY A 105 -6.24 15.34 7.50
N GLY A 106 -6.90 15.72 6.42
CA GLY A 106 -6.74 15.10 5.11
C GLY A 106 -7.71 13.94 4.87
N MET A 107 -7.71 13.43 3.65
CA MET A 107 -8.58 12.34 3.24
C MET A 107 -7.77 11.18 2.64
N GLY A 108 -8.34 9.98 2.65
CA GLY A 108 -7.70 8.82 2.06
C GLY A 108 -8.65 7.89 1.33
N SER A 109 -8.07 7.06 0.50
CA SER A 109 -8.76 5.95 -0.14
C SER A 109 -7.90 4.69 -0.16
N LEU A 110 -8.56 3.55 -0.07
CA LEU A 110 -7.97 2.24 -0.29
C LEU A 110 -8.77 1.54 -1.40
N SER A 111 -8.07 1.15 -2.46
CA SER A 111 -8.61 0.31 -3.53
C SER A 111 -7.86 -1.00 -3.52
N TYR A 112 -8.59 -2.11 -3.53
CA TYR A 112 -7.95 -3.41 -3.54
C TYR A 112 -8.71 -4.45 -4.35
N SER A 113 -7.97 -5.41 -4.86
CA SER A 113 -8.53 -6.62 -5.46
C SER A 113 -7.54 -7.76 -5.39
N THR A 114 -8.04 -8.97 -5.10
CA THR A 114 -7.29 -10.22 -5.26
C THR A 114 -7.61 -10.93 -6.57
N SER A 115 -8.46 -10.33 -7.40
CA SER A 115 -8.95 -10.87 -8.68
C SER A 115 -8.11 -10.48 -9.89
N VAL A 116 -6.88 -9.99 -9.68
CA VAL A 116 -5.96 -9.68 -10.78
C VAL A 116 -5.56 -10.95 -11.50
N TRP A 117 -5.58 -10.90 -12.82
CA TRP A 117 -5.34 -12.09 -13.62
C TRP A 117 -3.88 -12.59 -13.54
N ASN A 118 -3.72 -13.86 -13.23
CA ASN A 118 -2.49 -14.67 -13.30
C ASN A 118 -1.34 -14.28 -12.36
N ARG A 119 -1.03 -13.02 -12.10
CA ARG A 119 0.08 -12.56 -11.26
C ARG A 119 -0.25 -11.25 -10.55
N ASN A 120 0.47 -11.00 -9.45
CA ASN A 120 0.34 -9.72 -8.74
C ASN A 120 0.71 -8.54 -9.66
N MET A 121 -0.01 -7.45 -9.52
CA MET A 121 0.19 -6.24 -10.31
C MET A 121 1.02 -5.22 -9.50
N GLU A 122 0.42 -4.62 -8.48
CA GLU A 122 1.07 -3.58 -7.68
C GLU A 122 0.57 -3.52 -6.25
N SER A 123 1.37 -2.91 -5.40
CA SER A 123 0.94 -2.26 -4.16
C SER A 123 1.57 -0.89 -4.11
N SER A 124 0.76 0.17 -4.05
CA SER A 124 1.26 1.54 -4.16
C SER A 124 0.58 2.48 -3.17
N MET A 125 1.30 3.50 -2.77
CA MET A 125 0.80 4.61 -1.97
C MET A 125 1.19 5.93 -2.62
N LEU A 126 0.19 6.74 -2.94
CA LEU A 126 0.36 8.10 -3.41
C LEU A 126 0.02 9.06 -2.27
N ILE A 127 0.87 10.04 -2.05
CA ILE A 127 0.72 11.06 -1.03
C ILE A 127 0.75 12.42 -1.70
N VAL A 128 -0.29 13.23 -1.48
CA VAL A 128 -0.32 14.66 -1.85
C VAL A 128 -0.34 15.47 -0.58
N ALA A 129 0.63 16.37 -0.43
CA ALA A 129 0.82 17.16 0.76
C ALA A 129 1.16 18.62 0.43
N GLU A 130 1.16 19.48 1.42
CA GLU A 130 1.37 20.93 1.30
C GLU A 130 2.72 21.28 0.65
N ASN A 131 3.78 20.56 1.02
CA ASN A 131 5.14 20.84 0.56
C ASN A 131 5.68 19.79 -0.41
N GLY A 132 4.85 18.87 -0.91
CA GLY A 132 5.32 17.88 -1.87
C GLY A 132 4.34 16.76 -2.16
N SER A 133 4.74 15.95 -3.11
CA SER A 133 4.01 14.74 -3.48
C SER A 133 4.98 13.57 -3.65
N VAL A 134 4.54 12.40 -3.24
CA VAL A 134 5.34 11.18 -3.27
C VAL A 134 4.48 10.02 -3.76
N LYS A 135 5.02 9.16 -4.61
CA LYS A 135 4.44 7.85 -4.92
C LYS A 135 5.46 6.76 -4.64
N ILE A 136 5.09 5.85 -3.75
CA ILE A 136 5.79 4.60 -3.52
C ILE A 136 4.99 3.51 -4.20
N GLY A 137 5.64 2.66 -4.98
CA GLY A 137 4.97 1.62 -5.76
C GLY A 137 5.81 0.34 -5.87
N GLY A 138 5.70 -0.31 -7.02
CA GLY A 138 6.19 -1.66 -7.21
C GLY A 138 5.21 -2.72 -6.73
N GLN A 139 5.60 -3.98 -6.81
CA GLN A 139 4.70 -5.07 -6.40
C GLN A 139 4.41 -5.06 -4.88
N TYR A 140 5.34 -4.56 -4.05
CA TYR A 140 5.29 -4.63 -2.59
C TYR A 140 5.59 -3.29 -1.90
N MET A 141 5.34 -2.16 -2.54
CA MET A 141 5.73 -0.82 -2.06
C MET A 141 7.24 -0.71 -1.80
N ASN A 142 8.02 -1.26 -2.69
CA ASN A 142 9.48 -1.35 -2.57
C ASN A 142 10.23 -0.41 -3.50
N GLU A 143 9.52 0.45 -4.24
CA GLU A 143 10.07 1.40 -5.20
C GLU A 143 9.52 2.81 -4.93
N VAL A 144 10.37 3.84 -4.99
CA VAL A 144 9.90 5.23 -5.03
C VAL A 144 9.76 5.63 -6.50
N GLU A 145 8.51 5.68 -6.97
CA GLU A 145 8.20 5.97 -8.38
C GLU A 145 8.19 7.48 -8.67
N TYR A 146 7.86 8.27 -7.67
CA TYR A 146 7.81 9.74 -7.77
C TYR A 146 8.15 10.38 -6.43
N CYS A 147 8.99 11.40 -6.46
CA CYS A 147 9.30 12.24 -5.32
C CYS A 147 9.56 13.67 -5.79
N HIS A 148 8.72 14.61 -5.34
CA HIS A 148 8.96 16.03 -5.48
C HIS A 148 8.54 16.72 -4.18
N ILE A 149 9.52 17.16 -3.41
CA ILE A 149 9.33 17.79 -2.10
C ILE A 149 10.11 19.11 -2.11
N LYS A 150 9.49 20.17 -1.59
CA LYS A 150 10.08 21.50 -1.52
C LYS A 150 11.41 21.50 -0.80
N ASP A 151 12.44 22.08 -1.42
CA ASP A 151 13.79 22.22 -0.90
C ASP A 151 14.42 20.88 -0.39
N TYR A 152 14.09 19.79 -1.09
CA TYR A 152 14.57 18.46 -0.74
C TYR A 152 15.01 17.65 -1.96
N GLU A 153 16.22 17.13 -1.91
CA GLU A 153 16.75 16.14 -2.84
C GLU A 153 16.69 14.75 -2.20
N MET A 154 16.00 13.83 -2.86
CA MET A 154 15.87 12.48 -2.37
C MET A 154 17.23 11.77 -2.42
N PRO A 155 17.70 11.18 -1.30
CA PRO A 155 18.93 10.40 -1.29
C PRO A 155 18.73 9.07 -2.05
N GLU A 156 19.85 8.49 -2.47
CA GLU A 156 19.81 7.11 -2.95
C GLU A 156 19.47 6.18 -1.78
N LEU A 157 18.37 5.43 -1.92
CA LEU A 157 17.95 4.47 -0.89
C LEU A 157 18.74 3.18 -1.03
N ALA A 158 19.14 2.62 0.10
CA ALA A 158 19.80 1.33 0.12
C ALA A 158 18.92 0.24 -0.52
N PRO A 159 19.50 -0.65 -1.35
CA PRO A 159 18.74 -1.77 -1.90
C PRO A 159 18.21 -2.65 -0.77
N THR A 160 16.99 -3.18 -0.92
CA THR A 160 16.48 -4.23 -0.03
C THR A 160 17.40 -5.45 -0.12
N ASN A 161 17.59 -6.12 1.01
CA ASN A 161 18.50 -7.25 1.16
C ASN A 161 18.26 -8.29 0.05
N PRO A 162 19.26 -8.65 -0.78
CA PRO A 162 19.07 -9.50 -1.98
C PRO A 162 18.64 -10.95 -1.70
N GLY A 163 18.43 -11.32 -0.45
CA GLY A 163 17.90 -12.64 -0.06
C GLY A 163 16.37 -12.71 0.12
N ASN A 164 15.67 -11.60 0.06
CA ASN A 164 14.22 -11.57 0.04
C ASN A 164 13.77 -11.26 -1.37
N ASP A 165 12.82 -12.02 -1.92
CA ASP A 165 12.15 -11.80 -3.22
C ASP A 165 11.38 -10.46 -3.35
N TYR A 166 11.65 -9.51 -2.48
CA TYR A 166 11.18 -8.14 -2.50
C TYR A 166 12.10 -7.32 -3.41
N GLY A 167 11.89 -7.43 -4.69
CA GLY A 167 12.60 -6.83 -5.81
C GLY A 167 13.62 -5.70 -5.53
N LEU A 168 14.53 -5.52 -6.43
CA LEU A 168 15.47 -4.40 -6.43
C LEU A 168 14.72 -3.07 -6.39
N ILE A 169 15.08 -2.17 -5.47
CA ILE A 169 14.54 -0.81 -5.44
C ILE A 169 14.97 -0.11 -6.73
N LYS A 170 14.01 0.25 -7.56
CA LYS A 170 14.26 1.14 -8.68
C LYS A 170 14.12 2.56 -8.18
N VAL A 171 15.22 3.27 -8.10
CA VAL A 171 15.20 4.71 -7.88
C VAL A 171 14.94 5.37 -9.24
N PRO A 172 13.91 6.20 -9.39
CA PRO A 172 13.68 6.90 -10.64
C PRO A 172 14.89 7.79 -10.97
N PRO A 173 15.24 7.93 -12.26
CA PRO A 173 16.32 8.81 -12.67
C PRO A 173 16.01 10.24 -12.18
N ARG A 174 17.03 10.92 -11.66
CA ARG A 174 16.93 12.31 -11.21
C ARG A 174 16.42 13.18 -12.37
N THR A 175 15.22 13.70 -12.27
CA THR A 175 14.76 14.72 -13.19
C THR A 175 15.36 16.04 -12.74
N ILE A 176 16.48 16.43 -13.34
CA ILE A 176 17.01 17.79 -13.21
C ILE A 176 16.04 18.69 -13.98
N ILE A 177 15.19 19.38 -13.25
CA ILE A 177 14.40 20.46 -13.83
C ILE A 177 15.31 21.68 -13.84
N SER A 178 15.82 21.99 -15.02
CA SER A 178 16.52 23.26 -15.31
C SER A 178 15.55 24.42 -15.30
#